data_4ab5d5d61a2324b1e2438ffafb0f4274
#
_entry.id   4ab5d5d61a2324b1e2438ffafb0f4274
#
_cell.length_a   1.000
_cell.length_b   1.000
_cell.length_c   1.000
_cell.angle_alpha   90.00
_cell.angle_beta   90.00
_cell.angle_gamma   90.00
#
_symmetry.space_group_name_H-M   'P 1'
#
loop_
_entity.id
_entity.type
_entity.pdbx_description
1 polymer ?
#
loop_
_entity_poly.entity_id
_entity_poly.type
_entity_poly.pdbx_seq_one_letter_code
_entity_poly.pdbx_strand_id
1 'polypeptide(L)'
;MKVGILGTGKIVQEFLPWLVEHAPFTVQALCSTPRSAEKAQELCRQYGVPQHTTNYLELLQWVDVVYIAVPNLQHVRFARVALEAGKHVIVEKPLAPSAAQTEELVALARHKKVFLFEAVTTQYLENYAKIRELLPRVGTVRLVQCNFSQYSSRYDAFCAGETPPVFDPACAGGALMDLGVYNVSYIVGLFGEPNQVHYTANVERGIDTSGILTMDYTGFKAVSMAAKDCAAPARCIIQGTKGYIQQKSTANCCGGITFHPNEGKEEHYNLNGGRPRQAAEFEAFARALESGDQELCGRMQDTTIAVSRVLTVARRNAGIRFPCDH
;
A
#
# COMPACT_ATOMS: atom_id res chain seq x y z
N MET A 1 12.94 17.31 8.49
CA MET A 1 12.43 17.65 7.14
C MET A 1 10.99 18.12 7.21
N LYS A 2 10.62 19.07 6.36
CA LYS A 2 9.25 19.61 6.26
C LYS A 2 8.43 18.74 5.30
N VAL A 3 7.28 18.21 5.76
CA VAL A 3 6.38 17.45 4.92
C VAL A 3 5.13 18.26 4.58
N GLY A 4 4.71 18.21 3.33
CA GLY A 4 3.43 18.69 2.85
C GLY A 4 2.52 17.54 2.51
N ILE A 5 1.25 17.63 2.89
CA ILE A 5 0.27 16.59 2.64
C ILE A 5 -0.70 17.05 1.56
N LEU A 6 -0.80 16.30 0.48
CA LEU A 6 -1.78 16.52 -0.58
C LEU A 6 -2.97 15.58 -0.38
N GLY A 7 -4.11 16.15 0.01
CA GLY A 7 -5.36 15.44 0.27
C GLY A 7 -5.89 15.65 1.68
N THR A 8 -7.21 15.43 1.86
CA THR A 8 -7.93 15.52 3.13
C THR A 8 -8.85 14.31 3.33
N GLY A 9 -8.50 13.20 2.67
CA GLY A 9 -9.26 11.94 2.73
C GLY A 9 -9.22 11.28 4.11
N LYS A 10 -9.91 10.15 4.23
CA LYS A 10 -10.03 9.40 5.48
C LYS A 10 -8.67 9.02 6.06
N ILE A 11 -7.74 8.54 5.21
CA ILE A 11 -6.41 8.13 5.66
C ILE A 11 -5.62 9.27 6.28
N VAL A 12 -5.72 10.49 5.70
CA VAL A 12 -5.07 11.69 6.24
C VAL A 12 -5.68 12.04 7.60
N GLN A 13 -7.01 12.04 7.73
CA GLN A 13 -7.69 12.38 8.99
C GLN A 13 -7.36 11.40 10.12
N GLU A 14 -7.25 10.11 9.81
CA GLU A 14 -6.92 9.08 10.78
C GLU A 14 -5.45 9.14 11.24
N PHE A 15 -4.55 9.54 10.36
CA PHE A 15 -3.11 9.48 10.63
C PHE A 15 -2.46 10.83 10.95
N LEU A 16 -3.06 11.95 10.56
CA LEU A 16 -2.52 13.29 10.81
C LEU A 16 -2.21 13.58 12.29
N PRO A 17 -3.07 13.17 13.28
CA PRO A 17 -2.76 13.37 14.70
C PRO A 17 -1.41 12.77 15.07
N TRP A 18 -1.18 11.54 14.68
CA TRP A 18 0.09 10.86 14.94
C TRP A 18 1.27 11.50 14.23
N LEU A 19 1.09 11.90 12.96
CA LEU A 19 2.13 12.56 12.18
C LEU A 19 2.60 13.87 12.83
N VAL A 20 1.68 14.65 13.37
CA VAL A 20 2.01 15.92 14.00
C VAL A 20 2.72 15.73 15.35
N GLU A 21 2.31 14.73 16.14
CA GLU A 21 2.81 14.55 17.50
C GLU A 21 4.09 13.71 17.59
N HIS A 22 4.25 12.72 16.71
CA HIS A 22 5.25 11.66 16.89
C HIS A 22 6.18 11.45 15.71
N ALA A 23 5.81 11.96 14.51
CA ALA A 23 6.63 11.72 13.34
C ALA A 23 7.94 12.52 13.41
N PRO A 24 9.04 11.96 12.88
CA PRO A 24 10.30 12.68 12.72
C PRO A 24 10.22 13.76 11.62
N PHE A 25 9.05 13.95 11.02
CA PHE A 25 8.73 15.02 10.06
C PHE A 25 8.02 16.18 10.74
N THR A 26 8.29 17.41 10.29
CA THR A 26 7.45 18.56 10.63
C THR A 26 6.37 18.72 9.57
N VAL A 27 5.09 18.49 9.93
CA VAL A 27 3.97 18.75 9.02
C VAL A 27 3.84 20.24 8.80
N GLN A 28 4.26 20.72 7.63
CA GLN A 28 4.35 22.16 7.29
C GLN A 28 3.05 22.68 6.68
N ALA A 29 2.38 21.88 5.85
CA ALA A 29 1.23 22.36 5.11
C ALA A 29 0.29 21.23 4.67
N LEU A 30 -1.00 21.56 4.52
CA LEU A 30 -1.98 20.74 3.81
C LEU A 30 -2.32 21.40 2.46
N CYS A 31 -2.42 20.58 1.41
CA CYS A 31 -2.96 21.00 0.13
C CYS A 31 -4.25 20.25 -0.19
N SER A 32 -5.27 20.98 -0.60
CA SER A 32 -6.58 20.40 -0.93
C SER A 32 -7.12 20.97 -2.24
N THR A 33 -8.22 20.38 -2.73
CA THR A 33 -9.01 21.03 -3.78
C THR A 33 -9.77 22.23 -3.21
N PRO A 34 -10.20 23.20 -4.04
CA PRO A 34 -11.08 24.30 -3.58
C PRO A 34 -12.33 23.80 -2.85
N ARG A 35 -12.90 22.67 -3.31
CA ARG A 35 -14.09 22.04 -2.67
C ARG A 35 -13.81 21.55 -1.24
N SER A 36 -12.58 21.21 -0.92
CA SER A 36 -12.17 20.68 0.39
C SER A 36 -11.36 21.67 1.21
N ALA A 37 -11.32 22.95 0.80
CA ALA A 37 -10.51 23.98 1.43
C ALA A 37 -10.89 24.20 2.90
N GLU A 38 -12.17 24.34 3.19
CA GLU A 38 -12.67 24.53 4.57
C GLU A 38 -12.27 23.38 5.48
N LYS A 39 -12.40 22.15 4.99
CA LYS A 39 -11.98 20.95 5.72
C LYS A 39 -10.48 20.94 6.00
N ALA A 40 -9.66 21.31 5.02
CA ALA A 40 -8.22 21.39 5.20
C ALA A 40 -7.83 22.47 6.23
N GLN A 41 -8.49 23.63 6.19
CA GLN A 41 -8.30 24.70 7.17
C GLN A 41 -8.68 24.26 8.58
N GLU A 42 -9.78 23.50 8.72
CA GLU A 42 -10.20 22.93 10.00
C GLU A 42 -9.14 21.97 10.57
N LEU A 43 -8.65 21.05 9.75
CA LEU A 43 -7.57 20.13 10.12
C LEU A 43 -6.29 20.91 10.51
N CYS A 44 -5.92 21.95 9.77
CA CYS A 44 -4.78 22.80 10.13
C CYS A 44 -4.96 23.47 11.49
N ARG A 45 -6.13 24.03 11.79
CA ARG A 45 -6.42 24.65 13.09
C ARG A 45 -6.41 23.63 14.21
N GLN A 46 -7.05 22.47 13.99
CA GLN A 46 -7.17 21.42 15.00
C GLN A 46 -5.82 20.82 15.41
N TYR A 47 -4.93 20.62 14.45
CA TYR A 47 -3.65 19.94 14.67
C TYR A 47 -2.43 20.86 14.61
N GLY A 48 -2.62 22.18 14.54
CA GLY A 48 -1.51 23.16 14.56
C GLY A 48 -0.63 23.11 13.32
N VAL A 49 -1.16 22.68 12.15
CA VAL A 49 -0.44 22.72 10.89
C VAL A 49 -0.35 24.18 10.40
N PRO A 50 0.86 24.72 10.14
CA PRO A 50 1.03 26.15 9.93
C PRO A 50 0.32 26.73 8.71
N GLN A 51 0.23 25.93 7.62
CA GLN A 51 -0.18 26.45 6.32
C GLN A 51 -1.21 25.56 5.63
N HIS A 52 -2.03 26.17 4.81
CA HIS A 52 -2.96 25.50 3.89
C HIS A 52 -2.96 26.22 2.55
N THR A 53 -3.08 25.45 1.47
CA THR A 53 -3.24 26.00 0.11
C THR A 53 -4.15 25.11 -0.74
N THR A 54 -4.70 25.65 -1.81
CA THR A 54 -5.36 24.91 -2.89
C THR A 54 -4.49 24.83 -4.15
N ASN A 55 -3.29 25.40 -4.11
CA ASN A 55 -2.33 25.40 -5.20
C ASN A 55 -1.18 24.41 -4.89
N TYR A 56 -1.11 23.32 -5.65
CA TYR A 56 -0.08 22.32 -5.45
C TYR A 56 1.34 22.83 -5.67
N LEU A 57 1.56 23.71 -6.64
CA LEU A 57 2.89 24.28 -6.90
C LEU A 57 3.36 25.17 -5.76
N GLU A 58 2.44 25.83 -5.08
CA GLU A 58 2.75 26.61 -3.87
C GLU A 58 3.15 25.70 -2.71
N LEU A 59 2.45 24.55 -2.50
CA LEU A 59 2.84 23.56 -1.51
C LEU A 59 4.30 23.12 -1.71
N LEU A 60 4.71 22.85 -2.95
CA LEU A 60 6.07 22.40 -3.26
C LEU A 60 7.15 23.42 -2.86
N GLN A 61 6.84 24.70 -2.78
CA GLN A 61 7.80 25.73 -2.35
C GLN A 61 8.08 25.69 -0.84
N TRP A 62 7.18 25.15 -0.05
CA TRP A 62 7.24 25.18 1.42
C TRP A 62 7.85 23.93 2.05
N VAL A 63 8.02 22.85 1.28
CA VAL A 63 8.30 21.51 1.81
C VAL A 63 9.47 20.82 1.14
N ASP A 64 10.06 19.86 1.83
CA ASP A 64 11.12 19.01 1.33
C ASP A 64 10.55 17.68 0.79
N VAL A 65 9.47 17.20 1.42
CA VAL A 65 8.82 15.93 1.16
C VAL A 65 7.33 16.17 0.91
N VAL A 66 6.75 15.48 -0.06
CA VAL A 66 5.29 15.51 -0.31
C VAL A 66 4.70 14.13 -0.04
N TYR A 67 3.71 14.07 0.86
CA TYR A 67 2.85 12.91 1.03
C TYR A 67 1.59 13.06 0.19
N ILE A 68 1.40 12.18 -0.79
CA ILE A 68 0.31 12.22 -1.76
C ILE A 68 -0.75 11.19 -1.35
N ALA A 69 -1.90 11.67 -0.89
CA ALA A 69 -3.04 10.88 -0.39
C ALA A 69 -4.34 11.31 -1.08
N VAL A 70 -4.36 11.19 -2.41
CA VAL A 70 -5.48 11.51 -3.31
C VAL A 70 -6.01 10.23 -3.97
N PRO A 71 -7.10 10.25 -4.78
CA PRO A 71 -7.54 9.08 -5.53
C PRO A 71 -6.47 8.53 -6.48
N ASN A 72 -6.43 7.18 -6.64
CA ASN A 72 -5.35 6.44 -7.29
C ASN A 72 -4.90 6.99 -8.66
N LEU A 73 -5.84 7.36 -9.54
CA LEU A 73 -5.48 7.89 -10.88
C LEU A 73 -4.76 9.25 -10.85
N GLN A 74 -4.81 9.96 -9.74
CA GLN A 74 -4.14 11.25 -9.59
C GLN A 74 -2.71 11.11 -9.05
N HIS A 75 -2.34 9.95 -8.51
CA HIS A 75 -1.02 9.70 -7.93
C HIS A 75 0.10 10.04 -8.90
N VAL A 76 0.04 9.48 -10.11
CA VAL A 76 1.07 9.64 -11.15
C VAL A 76 1.31 11.11 -11.50
N ARG A 77 0.23 11.86 -11.72
CA ARG A 77 0.31 13.29 -12.08
C ARG A 77 1.02 14.11 -11.00
N PHE A 78 0.58 13.96 -9.75
CA PHE A 78 1.13 14.77 -8.67
C PHE A 78 2.53 14.31 -8.26
N ALA A 79 2.80 12.98 -8.27
CA ALA A 79 4.12 12.46 -8.01
C ALA A 79 5.14 12.94 -9.05
N ARG A 80 4.81 12.91 -10.35
CA ARG A 80 5.67 13.40 -11.42
C ARG A 80 6.05 14.86 -11.20
N VAL A 81 5.07 15.74 -10.96
CA VAL A 81 5.32 17.19 -10.76
C VAL A 81 6.24 17.42 -9.54
N ALA A 82 6.05 16.70 -8.44
CA ALA A 82 6.92 16.82 -7.27
C ALA A 82 8.35 16.32 -7.54
N LEU A 83 8.49 15.15 -8.20
CA LEU A 83 9.79 14.60 -8.58
C LEU A 83 10.56 15.52 -9.54
N GLU A 84 9.88 16.10 -10.52
CA GLU A 84 10.44 17.09 -11.46
C GLU A 84 10.92 18.33 -10.73
N ALA A 85 10.20 18.76 -9.69
CA ALA A 85 10.57 19.86 -8.81
C ALA A 85 11.68 19.50 -7.79
N GLY A 86 12.26 18.28 -7.87
CA GLY A 86 13.32 17.84 -6.98
C GLY A 86 12.88 17.55 -5.54
N LYS A 87 11.60 17.28 -5.32
CA LYS A 87 11.06 16.94 -4.00
C LYS A 87 11.07 15.44 -3.76
N HIS A 88 11.30 15.03 -2.50
CA HIS A 88 11.06 13.66 -2.06
C HIS A 88 9.55 13.38 -2.03
N VAL A 89 9.16 12.17 -2.35
CA VAL A 89 7.73 11.84 -2.52
C VAL A 89 7.38 10.55 -1.79
N ILE A 90 6.29 10.60 -1.04
CA ILE A 90 5.59 9.45 -0.46
C ILE A 90 4.21 9.41 -1.11
N VAL A 91 3.84 8.29 -1.71
CA VAL A 91 2.54 8.13 -2.39
C VAL A 91 1.76 7.01 -1.73
N GLU A 92 0.46 7.24 -1.47
CA GLU A 92 -0.43 6.17 -1.03
C GLU A 92 -0.45 5.00 -2.02
N LYS A 93 -0.74 3.83 -1.48
CA LYS A 93 -0.90 2.63 -2.30
C LYS A 93 -2.23 2.65 -3.10
N PRO A 94 -2.26 2.06 -4.29
CA PRO A 94 -1.10 1.65 -5.09
C PRO A 94 -0.35 2.87 -5.65
N LEU A 95 0.97 2.78 -5.78
CA LEU A 95 1.80 3.90 -6.28
C LEU A 95 1.26 4.48 -7.59
N ALA A 96 0.89 3.59 -8.50
CA ALA A 96 0.25 3.93 -9.77
C ALA A 96 -0.75 2.83 -10.19
N PRO A 97 -1.70 3.13 -11.08
CA PRO A 97 -2.69 2.17 -11.55
C PRO A 97 -2.11 1.11 -12.54
N SER A 98 -0.88 1.29 -13.05
CA SER A 98 -0.22 0.33 -13.95
C SER A 98 1.28 0.23 -13.70
N ALA A 99 1.85 -0.93 -14.07
CA ALA A 99 3.30 -1.18 -13.96
C ALA A 99 4.13 -0.18 -14.75
N ALA A 100 3.73 0.14 -15.98
CA ALA A 100 4.44 1.10 -16.81
C ALA A 100 4.57 2.47 -16.14
N GLN A 101 3.49 2.96 -15.54
CA GLN A 101 3.51 4.24 -14.82
C GLN A 101 4.33 4.16 -13.52
N THR A 102 4.31 3.01 -12.82
CA THR A 102 5.16 2.78 -11.65
C THR A 102 6.64 2.84 -12.03
N GLU A 103 7.02 2.12 -13.09
CA GLU A 103 8.39 2.08 -13.61
C GLU A 103 8.87 3.46 -14.07
N GLU A 104 8.01 4.23 -14.71
CA GLU A 104 8.30 5.60 -15.14
C GLU A 104 8.56 6.54 -13.95
N LEU A 105 7.73 6.50 -12.91
CA LEU A 105 7.93 7.32 -11.71
C LEU A 105 9.20 6.94 -10.96
N VAL A 106 9.50 5.64 -10.85
CA VAL A 106 10.74 5.16 -10.22
C VAL A 106 11.96 5.59 -11.02
N ALA A 107 11.94 5.46 -12.35
CA ALA A 107 13.02 5.91 -13.22
C ALA A 107 13.25 7.43 -13.09
N LEU A 108 12.17 8.22 -13.03
CA LEU A 108 12.25 9.66 -12.82
C LEU A 108 12.87 10.01 -11.46
N ALA A 109 12.43 9.35 -10.38
CA ALA A 109 12.97 9.58 -9.04
C ALA A 109 14.48 9.27 -8.97
N ARG A 110 14.89 8.14 -9.56
CA ARG A 110 16.32 7.75 -9.66
C ARG A 110 17.13 8.76 -10.48
N HIS A 111 16.60 9.21 -11.61
CA HIS A 111 17.25 10.23 -12.45
C HIS A 111 17.41 11.57 -11.71
N LYS A 112 16.38 11.99 -10.97
CA LYS A 112 16.40 13.23 -10.16
C LYS A 112 17.16 13.09 -8.85
N LYS A 113 17.59 11.89 -8.47
CA LYS A 113 18.28 11.56 -7.20
C LYS A 113 17.46 11.96 -5.98
N VAL A 114 16.15 11.77 -6.04
CA VAL A 114 15.21 11.99 -4.95
C VAL A 114 14.57 10.69 -4.52
N PHE A 115 14.11 10.64 -3.27
CA PHE A 115 13.42 9.47 -2.74
C PHE A 115 11.98 9.42 -3.23
N LEU A 116 11.53 8.24 -3.61
CA LEU A 116 10.14 7.90 -3.90
C LEU A 116 9.77 6.65 -3.13
N PHE A 117 8.78 6.74 -2.26
CA PHE A 117 8.25 5.63 -1.48
C PHE A 117 6.75 5.42 -1.78
N GLU A 118 6.35 4.16 -1.85
CA GLU A 118 4.94 3.78 -1.76
C GLU A 118 4.58 3.52 -0.29
N ALA A 119 3.51 4.15 0.19
CA ALA A 119 2.99 3.95 1.54
C ALA A 119 2.20 2.63 1.61
N VAL A 120 2.91 1.53 1.73
CA VAL A 120 2.37 0.17 1.88
C VAL A 120 2.83 -0.43 3.21
N THR A 121 2.06 -0.21 4.26
CA THR A 121 2.40 -0.51 5.65
C THR A 121 3.07 -1.85 5.88
N THR A 122 2.60 -2.90 5.19
CA THR A 122 3.02 -4.30 5.34
C THR A 122 4.54 -4.46 5.41
N GLN A 123 5.27 -3.80 4.51
CA GLN A 123 6.71 -3.98 4.33
C GLN A 123 7.55 -3.46 5.51
N TYR A 124 6.98 -2.57 6.32
CA TYR A 124 7.70 -1.83 7.37
C TYR A 124 7.38 -2.31 8.78
N LEU A 125 6.39 -3.20 8.93
CA LEU A 125 5.93 -3.69 10.24
C LEU A 125 6.94 -4.66 10.86
N GLU A 126 7.17 -4.55 12.15
CA GLU A 126 8.11 -5.38 12.91
C GLU A 126 7.71 -6.87 12.89
N ASN A 127 6.40 -7.15 12.95
CA ASN A 127 5.91 -8.52 12.78
C ASN A 127 6.22 -9.09 11.39
N TYR A 128 6.18 -8.28 10.34
CA TYR A 128 6.56 -8.71 8.99
C TYR A 128 8.06 -9.02 8.87
N ALA A 129 8.90 -8.22 9.52
CA ALA A 129 10.32 -8.52 9.64
C ALA A 129 10.56 -9.83 10.39
N LYS A 130 9.78 -10.09 11.46
CA LYS A 130 9.84 -11.36 12.20
C LYS A 130 9.40 -12.55 11.37
N ILE A 131 8.39 -12.41 10.52
CA ILE A 131 8.01 -13.46 9.56
C ILE A 131 9.19 -13.81 8.65
N ARG A 132 9.89 -12.82 8.11
CA ARG A 132 11.07 -13.01 7.26
C ARG A 132 12.19 -13.77 8.01
N GLU A 133 12.42 -13.46 9.27
CA GLU A 133 13.37 -14.17 10.15
C GLU A 133 12.97 -15.63 10.36
N LEU A 134 11.66 -15.92 10.50
CA LEU A 134 11.15 -17.26 10.75
C LEU A 134 11.07 -18.14 9.48
N LEU A 135 11.12 -17.55 8.27
CA LEU A 135 11.00 -18.30 7.01
C LEU A 135 11.94 -19.53 6.90
N PRO A 136 13.23 -19.48 7.26
CA PRO A 136 14.10 -20.65 7.19
C PRO A 136 13.62 -21.80 8.08
N ARG A 137 12.90 -21.52 9.14
CA ARG A 137 12.42 -22.50 10.12
C ARG A 137 11.22 -23.31 9.64
N VAL A 138 10.43 -22.81 8.68
CA VAL A 138 9.32 -23.58 8.08
C VAL A 138 9.82 -24.68 7.14
N GLY A 139 11.12 -24.70 6.82
CA GLY A 139 11.71 -25.60 5.83
C GLY A 139 11.41 -25.14 4.40
N THR A 140 11.22 -26.08 3.48
CA THR A 140 10.85 -25.75 2.10
C THR A 140 9.40 -25.28 2.05
N VAL A 141 9.17 -24.02 1.66
CA VAL A 141 7.83 -23.47 1.47
C VAL A 141 7.09 -24.24 0.37
N ARG A 142 5.82 -24.55 0.59
CA ARG A 142 4.95 -25.26 -0.35
C ARG A 142 3.71 -24.52 -0.74
N LEU A 143 3.08 -23.83 0.22
CA LEU A 143 1.88 -23.04 -0.02
C LEU A 143 1.95 -21.72 0.77
N VAL A 144 1.45 -20.66 0.15
CA VAL A 144 1.21 -19.38 0.81
C VAL A 144 -0.23 -18.95 0.53
N GLN A 145 -0.96 -18.51 1.54
CA GLN A 145 -2.31 -18.01 1.37
C GLN A 145 -2.51 -16.73 2.17
N CYS A 146 -3.10 -15.72 1.53
CA CYS A 146 -3.52 -14.49 2.17
C CYS A 146 -5.00 -14.22 1.86
N ASN A 147 -5.76 -13.83 2.87
CA ASN A 147 -7.16 -13.44 2.70
C ASN A 147 -7.41 -12.08 3.33
N PHE A 148 -7.89 -11.14 2.50
CA PHE A 148 -8.39 -9.84 2.95
C PHE A 148 -9.80 -9.64 2.35
N SER A 149 -10.80 -10.23 2.99
CA SER A 149 -12.21 -10.11 2.61
C SER A 149 -12.94 -9.26 3.66
N GLN A 150 -13.40 -8.08 3.24
CA GLN A 150 -14.09 -7.13 4.09
C GLN A 150 -15.30 -6.56 3.33
N TYR A 151 -16.49 -6.79 3.84
CA TYR A 151 -17.69 -6.16 3.26
C TYR A 151 -17.54 -4.64 3.30
N SER A 152 -17.56 -4.04 2.13
CA SER A 152 -17.34 -2.60 1.99
C SER A 152 -18.58 -1.82 2.41
N SER A 153 -18.44 -0.80 3.24
CA SER A 153 -19.51 0.16 3.55
C SER A 153 -20.04 0.94 2.34
N ARG A 154 -19.44 0.74 1.15
CA ARG A 154 -19.85 1.35 -0.11
C ARG A 154 -20.54 0.34 -1.05
N TYR A 155 -20.62 -0.94 -0.67
CA TYR A 155 -21.12 -1.98 -1.56
C TYR A 155 -22.64 -1.88 -1.74
N ASP A 156 -23.42 -1.54 -0.68
CA ASP A 156 -24.86 -1.32 -0.81
C ASP A 156 -25.21 -0.19 -1.77
N ALA A 157 -24.49 0.92 -1.71
CA ALA A 157 -24.64 2.03 -2.67
C ALA A 157 -24.27 1.59 -4.10
N PHE A 158 -23.24 0.75 -4.26
CA PHE A 158 -22.90 0.16 -5.53
C PHE A 158 -24.01 -0.75 -6.06
N CYS A 159 -24.59 -1.62 -5.24
CA CYS A 159 -25.74 -2.45 -5.62
C CYS A 159 -26.97 -1.61 -5.99
N ALA A 160 -27.15 -0.45 -5.34
CA ALA A 160 -28.23 0.49 -5.65
C ALA A 160 -28.02 1.31 -6.95
N GLY A 161 -26.92 1.05 -7.68
CA GLY A 161 -26.62 1.70 -8.96
C GLY A 161 -25.68 2.91 -8.88
N GLU A 162 -25.25 3.32 -7.69
CA GLU A 162 -24.21 4.34 -7.52
C GLU A 162 -22.84 3.81 -7.98
N THR A 163 -21.91 4.71 -8.23
CA THR A 163 -20.52 4.35 -8.58
C THR A 163 -19.54 4.97 -7.58
N PRO A 164 -19.43 4.42 -6.36
CA PRO A 164 -18.42 4.87 -5.40
C PRO A 164 -17.01 4.68 -5.97
N PRO A 165 -16.04 5.57 -5.69
CA PRO A 165 -14.69 5.51 -6.25
C PRO A 165 -13.97 4.17 -6.08
N VAL A 166 -14.23 3.44 -4.99
CA VAL A 166 -13.63 2.11 -4.74
C VAL A 166 -14.20 1.00 -5.64
N PHE A 167 -15.30 1.26 -6.34
CA PHE A 167 -15.93 0.37 -7.33
C PHE A 167 -15.98 1.01 -8.72
N ASP A 168 -15.18 2.03 -8.97
CA ASP A 168 -15.13 2.76 -10.23
C ASP A 168 -13.84 2.43 -11.00
N PRO A 169 -13.93 1.82 -12.20
CA PRO A 169 -12.77 1.64 -13.08
C PRO A 169 -12.09 2.97 -13.41
N ALA A 170 -12.87 4.08 -13.52
CA ALA A 170 -12.34 5.42 -13.75
C ALA A 170 -11.56 5.99 -12.55
N CYS A 171 -11.60 5.34 -11.41
CA CYS A 171 -10.81 5.67 -10.23
C CYS A 171 -9.72 4.64 -9.92
N ALA A 172 -9.51 3.65 -10.80
CA ALA A 172 -8.64 2.49 -10.55
C ALA A 172 -8.98 1.78 -9.23
N GLY A 173 -10.29 1.57 -8.99
CA GLY A 173 -10.81 0.86 -7.83
C GLY A 173 -10.69 -0.65 -7.94
N GLY A 174 -11.58 -1.36 -7.24
CA GLY A 174 -11.68 -2.82 -7.25
C GLY A 174 -11.08 -3.51 -6.03
N ALA A 175 -11.48 -4.76 -5.81
CA ALA A 175 -11.03 -5.55 -4.67
C ALA A 175 -9.53 -5.85 -4.76
N LEU A 176 -9.01 -6.15 -5.95
CA LEU A 176 -7.58 -6.41 -6.16
C LEU A 176 -6.73 -5.18 -5.84
N MET A 177 -7.11 -4.02 -6.37
CA MET A 177 -6.30 -2.79 -6.24
C MET A 177 -6.40 -2.16 -4.85
N ASP A 178 -7.52 -2.32 -4.15
CA ASP A 178 -7.71 -1.69 -2.84
C ASP A 178 -7.29 -2.59 -1.67
N LEU A 179 -7.64 -3.88 -1.69
CA LEU A 179 -7.36 -4.84 -0.63
C LEU A 179 -6.32 -5.88 -1.04
N GLY A 180 -6.42 -6.42 -2.25
CA GLY A 180 -5.50 -7.42 -2.79
C GLY A 180 -4.07 -6.93 -2.88
N VAL A 181 -3.85 -5.64 -3.12
CA VAL A 181 -2.52 -5.01 -3.14
C VAL A 181 -1.72 -5.30 -1.88
N TYR A 182 -2.34 -5.34 -0.70
CA TYR A 182 -1.64 -5.66 0.55
C TYR A 182 -1.22 -7.13 0.62
N ASN A 183 -2.07 -8.05 0.17
CA ASN A 183 -1.74 -9.47 0.09
C ASN A 183 -0.61 -9.72 -0.90
N VAL A 184 -0.67 -9.06 -2.07
CA VAL A 184 0.39 -9.14 -3.10
C VAL A 184 1.69 -8.57 -2.56
N SER A 185 1.65 -7.40 -1.90
CA SER A 185 2.82 -6.79 -1.26
C SER A 185 3.42 -7.69 -0.18
N TYR A 186 2.58 -8.38 0.59
CA TYR A 186 3.04 -9.35 1.59
C TYR A 186 3.79 -10.51 0.94
N ILE A 187 3.24 -11.12 -0.12
CA ILE A 187 3.82 -12.28 -0.77
C ILE A 187 5.07 -11.90 -1.57
N VAL A 188 4.97 -10.88 -2.41
CA VAL A 188 6.08 -10.42 -3.27
C VAL A 188 7.25 -9.89 -2.44
N GLY A 189 6.98 -9.20 -1.34
CA GLY A 189 8.03 -8.71 -0.44
C GLY A 189 8.82 -9.82 0.27
N LEU A 190 8.25 -11.03 0.43
CA LEU A 190 8.95 -12.19 1.00
C LEU A 190 9.65 -13.04 -0.06
N PHE A 191 9.05 -13.19 -1.25
CA PHE A 191 9.44 -14.21 -2.22
C PHE A 191 9.84 -13.66 -3.59
N GLY A 192 9.74 -12.34 -3.80
CA GLY A 192 9.99 -11.72 -5.11
C GLY A 192 8.81 -11.87 -6.08
N GLU A 193 9.06 -11.54 -7.34
CA GLU A 193 8.06 -11.61 -8.42
C GLU A 193 7.77 -13.07 -8.78
N PRO A 194 6.48 -13.49 -8.91
CA PRO A 194 6.11 -14.84 -9.34
C PRO A 194 6.40 -15.06 -10.82
N ASN A 195 6.58 -16.33 -11.23
CA ASN A 195 6.79 -16.69 -12.63
C ASN A 195 5.53 -16.45 -13.49
N GLN A 196 4.34 -16.70 -12.90
CA GLN A 196 3.05 -16.52 -13.56
C GLN A 196 1.99 -16.12 -12.54
N VAL A 197 0.98 -15.41 -13.00
CA VAL A 197 -0.19 -15.03 -12.21
C VAL A 197 -1.47 -15.29 -13.00
N HIS A 198 -2.51 -15.71 -12.29
CA HIS A 198 -3.85 -15.85 -12.85
C HIS A 198 -4.88 -15.31 -11.85
N TYR A 199 -5.75 -14.42 -12.32
CA TYR A 199 -6.79 -13.79 -11.49
C TYR A 199 -8.17 -14.16 -12.00
N THR A 200 -8.94 -14.83 -11.16
CA THR A 200 -10.35 -15.14 -11.38
C THR A 200 -11.17 -14.21 -10.48
N ALA A 201 -11.96 -13.34 -11.10
CA ALA A 201 -12.68 -12.28 -10.39
C ALA A 201 -14.19 -12.37 -10.62
N ASN A 202 -14.96 -11.99 -9.60
CA ASN A 202 -16.34 -11.60 -9.74
C ASN A 202 -16.36 -10.15 -10.24
N VAL A 203 -16.71 -9.96 -11.51
CA VAL A 203 -16.68 -8.65 -12.17
C VAL A 203 -18.10 -8.13 -12.34
N GLU A 204 -18.37 -6.94 -11.86
CA GLU A 204 -19.64 -6.24 -12.02
C GLU A 204 -19.37 -4.80 -12.49
N ARG A 205 -20.06 -4.37 -13.55
CA ARG A 205 -19.87 -3.04 -14.15
C ARG A 205 -18.40 -2.69 -14.48
N GLY A 206 -17.62 -3.71 -14.94
CA GLY A 206 -16.24 -3.55 -15.36
C GLY A 206 -15.20 -3.46 -14.23
N ILE A 207 -15.62 -3.72 -12.97
CA ILE A 207 -14.73 -3.72 -11.80
C ILE A 207 -14.89 -5.02 -10.99
N ASP A 208 -13.81 -5.48 -10.37
CA ASP A 208 -13.87 -6.63 -9.47
C ASP A 208 -14.43 -6.25 -8.09
N THR A 209 -15.44 -6.98 -7.66
CA THR A 209 -15.99 -6.88 -6.30
C THR A 209 -15.31 -7.86 -5.34
N SER A 210 -14.86 -8.99 -5.88
CA SER A 210 -14.03 -10.00 -5.19
C SER A 210 -13.25 -10.84 -6.19
N GLY A 211 -12.25 -11.60 -5.71
CA GLY A 211 -11.51 -12.50 -6.58
C GLY A 211 -10.40 -13.28 -5.90
N ILE A 212 -9.88 -14.24 -6.65
CA ILE A 212 -8.77 -15.13 -6.26
C ILE A 212 -7.64 -14.96 -7.26
N LEU A 213 -6.51 -14.47 -6.78
CA LEU A 213 -5.26 -14.39 -7.52
C LEU A 213 -4.37 -15.56 -7.12
N THR A 214 -4.04 -16.40 -8.09
CA THR A 214 -2.99 -17.43 -7.93
C THR A 214 -1.67 -16.93 -8.48
N MET A 215 -0.59 -17.20 -7.77
CA MET A 215 0.78 -16.82 -8.11
C MET A 215 1.65 -18.07 -8.13
N ASP A 216 2.31 -18.29 -9.25
CA ASP A 216 3.13 -19.49 -9.50
C ASP A 216 4.60 -19.19 -9.26
N TYR A 217 5.19 -19.82 -8.26
CA TYR A 217 6.61 -19.74 -7.94
C TYR A 217 7.30 -21.09 -8.21
N THR A 218 8.57 -21.05 -8.49
CA THR A 218 9.37 -22.28 -8.57
C THR A 218 9.39 -22.99 -7.21
N GLY A 219 8.74 -24.14 -7.14
CA GLY A 219 8.71 -24.99 -5.95
C GLY A 219 7.51 -24.80 -5.02
N PHE A 220 6.72 -23.74 -5.15
CA PHE A 220 5.51 -23.50 -4.35
C PHE A 220 4.44 -22.69 -5.10
N LYS A 221 3.26 -22.61 -4.52
CA LYS A 221 2.13 -21.84 -5.02
C LYS A 221 1.66 -20.84 -3.96
N ALA A 222 1.21 -19.66 -4.41
CA ALA A 222 0.60 -18.70 -3.52
C ALA A 222 -0.79 -18.30 -4.01
N VAL A 223 -1.67 -17.94 -3.07
CA VAL A 223 -3.01 -17.45 -3.36
C VAL A 223 -3.32 -16.21 -2.53
N SER A 224 -3.87 -15.20 -3.19
CA SER A 224 -4.40 -14.00 -2.58
C SER A 224 -5.91 -13.92 -2.84
N MET A 225 -6.70 -13.90 -1.79
CA MET A 225 -8.15 -13.66 -1.86
C MET A 225 -8.43 -12.24 -1.37
N ALA A 226 -9.20 -11.50 -2.15
CA ALA A 226 -9.66 -10.17 -1.78
C ALA A 226 -11.14 -10.02 -2.12
N ALA A 227 -11.93 -9.46 -1.20
CA ALA A 227 -13.35 -9.25 -1.40
C ALA A 227 -13.83 -7.96 -0.75
N LYS A 228 -14.75 -7.27 -1.42
CA LYS A 228 -15.46 -6.07 -0.96
C LYS A 228 -16.98 -6.27 -0.92
N ASP A 229 -17.46 -7.36 -1.51
CA ASP A 229 -18.87 -7.80 -1.60
C ASP A 229 -19.25 -8.82 -0.51
N CYS A 230 -18.27 -9.40 0.16
CA CYS A 230 -18.44 -10.34 1.25
C CYS A 230 -17.32 -10.20 2.29
N ALA A 231 -17.49 -10.87 3.44
CA ALA A 231 -16.51 -10.88 4.51
C ALA A 231 -16.10 -12.30 4.92
N ALA A 232 -14.86 -12.45 5.34
CA ALA A 232 -14.34 -13.67 5.93
C ALA A 232 -13.23 -13.34 6.95
N PRO A 233 -12.87 -14.28 7.86
CA PRO A 233 -11.73 -14.07 8.74
C PRO A 233 -10.44 -13.80 7.97
N ALA A 234 -9.83 -12.65 8.24
CA ALA A 234 -8.56 -12.29 7.62
C ALA A 234 -7.42 -13.17 8.16
N ARG A 235 -6.52 -13.60 7.27
CA ARG A 235 -5.35 -14.40 7.65
C ARG A 235 -4.30 -14.41 6.55
N CYS A 236 -3.04 -14.58 6.96
CA CYS A 236 -1.95 -14.98 6.08
C CYS A 236 -1.29 -16.24 6.66
N ILE A 237 -1.02 -17.23 5.83
CA ILE A 237 -0.40 -18.50 6.25
C ILE A 237 0.70 -18.85 5.26
N ILE A 238 1.89 -19.17 5.77
CA ILE A 238 3.03 -19.69 5.01
C ILE A 238 3.28 -21.10 5.48
N GLN A 239 3.10 -22.08 4.59
CA GLN A 239 3.20 -23.51 4.90
C GLN A 239 4.48 -24.07 4.30
N GLY A 240 5.25 -24.74 5.14
CA GLY A 240 6.48 -25.41 4.73
C GLY A 240 6.57 -26.85 5.24
N THR A 241 7.66 -27.51 4.89
CA THR A 241 7.87 -28.94 5.20
C THR A 241 8.19 -29.22 6.68
N LYS A 242 8.57 -28.18 7.46
CA LYS A 242 8.93 -28.29 8.88
C LYS A 242 7.98 -27.55 9.82
N GLY A 243 6.94 -26.91 9.28
CA GLY A 243 5.98 -26.14 10.05
C GLY A 243 5.30 -25.07 9.22
N TYR A 244 4.54 -24.21 9.88
CA TYR A 244 3.90 -23.07 9.22
C TYR A 244 3.91 -21.82 10.10
N ILE A 245 3.83 -20.67 9.45
CA ILE A 245 3.64 -19.36 10.10
C ILE A 245 2.20 -18.94 9.84
N GLN A 246 1.47 -18.56 10.87
CA GLN A 246 0.12 -18.05 10.79
C GLN A 246 0.03 -16.63 11.36
N GLN A 247 -0.64 -15.75 10.63
CA GLN A 247 -1.09 -14.44 11.05
C GLN A 247 -2.61 -14.39 10.98
N LYS A 248 -3.28 -14.04 12.09
CA LYS A 248 -4.76 -13.95 12.20
C LYS A 248 -5.26 -12.52 12.03
N SER A 249 -4.72 -11.81 11.03
CA SER A 249 -5.10 -10.44 10.68
C SER A 249 -4.90 -10.19 9.19
N THR A 250 -5.33 -9.03 8.72
CA THR A 250 -5.06 -8.59 7.33
C THR A 250 -3.58 -8.34 7.12
N ALA A 251 -3.10 -8.50 5.88
CA ALA A 251 -1.70 -8.30 5.51
C ALA A 251 -1.18 -6.91 5.88
N ASN A 252 -2.03 -5.86 5.75
CA ASN A 252 -1.66 -4.48 6.08
C ASN A 252 -1.57 -4.17 7.57
N CYS A 253 -2.13 -5.00 8.43
CA CYS A 253 -2.01 -4.86 9.88
C CYS A 253 -0.86 -5.70 10.43
N CYS A 254 -0.62 -6.85 9.79
CA CYS A 254 0.35 -7.84 10.21
C CYS A 254 0.36 -8.01 11.75
N GLY A 255 -0.83 -8.25 12.32
CA GLY A 255 -1.01 -8.44 13.77
C GLY A 255 -0.24 -9.65 14.28
N GLY A 256 -0.50 -10.07 15.50
CA GLY A 256 0.23 -11.17 16.13
C GLY A 256 0.41 -12.39 15.23
N ILE A 257 1.62 -12.92 15.19
CA ILE A 257 2.02 -14.07 14.38
C ILE A 257 2.31 -15.27 15.28
N THR A 258 2.03 -16.46 14.77
CA THR A 258 2.34 -17.73 15.44
C THR A 258 3.17 -18.60 14.50
N PHE A 259 4.29 -19.08 14.97
CA PHE A 259 5.05 -20.15 14.32
C PHE A 259 4.64 -21.48 14.91
N HIS A 260 4.20 -22.40 14.07
CA HIS A 260 3.79 -23.76 14.42
C HIS A 260 4.80 -24.74 13.80
N PRO A 261 5.79 -25.23 14.55
CA PRO A 261 6.66 -26.29 14.07
C PRO A 261 5.89 -27.63 13.99
N ASN A 262 6.28 -28.52 13.08
CA ASN A 262 5.70 -29.87 13.03
C ASN A 262 5.96 -30.65 14.33
N GLU A 263 7.10 -30.36 14.97
CA GLU A 263 7.51 -30.94 16.25
C GLU A 263 7.91 -29.83 17.22
N GLY A 264 7.42 -29.89 18.45
CA GLY A 264 7.73 -28.89 19.48
C GLY A 264 6.53 -28.00 19.84
N LYS A 265 6.82 -26.87 20.46
CA LYS A 265 5.80 -25.93 20.92
C LYS A 265 5.62 -24.78 19.95
N GLU A 266 4.40 -24.28 19.88
CA GLU A 266 4.08 -23.04 19.17
C GLU A 266 4.80 -21.83 19.81
N GLU A 267 5.16 -20.88 18.96
CA GLU A 267 5.79 -19.62 19.35
C GLU A 267 4.93 -18.44 18.89
N HIS A 268 4.63 -17.52 19.80
CA HIS A 268 3.77 -16.37 19.53
C HIS A 268 4.58 -15.07 19.58
N TYR A 269 4.34 -14.17 18.63
CA TYR A 269 5.01 -12.90 18.53
C TYR A 269 4.01 -11.78 18.24
N ASN A 270 4.20 -10.62 18.86
CA ASN A 270 3.50 -9.38 18.51
C ASN A 270 4.40 -8.19 18.83
N LEU A 271 5.10 -7.70 17.82
CA LEU A 271 6.17 -6.70 17.93
C LEU A 271 5.75 -5.30 17.47
N ASN A 272 4.54 -5.14 16.90
CA ASN A 272 4.10 -3.86 16.33
C ASN A 272 3.80 -2.76 17.39
N GLY A 273 3.87 -3.05 18.69
CA GLY A 273 3.83 -2.06 19.78
C GLY A 273 2.52 -1.29 19.96
N GLY A 274 1.40 -1.71 19.36
CA GLY A 274 0.09 -1.04 19.51
C GLY A 274 -0.02 0.35 18.89
N ARG A 275 0.96 0.76 18.07
CA ARG A 275 0.99 2.05 17.35
C ARG A 275 0.10 2.00 16.09
N PRO A 276 -0.30 3.16 15.53
CA PRO A 276 -0.90 3.18 14.20
C PRO A 276 -0.01 2.43 13.19
N ARG A 277 -0.61 1.60 12.37
CA ARG A 277 0.14 0.75 11.41
C ARG A 277 1.06 1.55 10.47
N GLN A 278 0.69 2.80 10.15
CA GLN A 278 1.46 3.70 9.31
C GLN A 278 2.72 4.25 10.02
N ALA A 279 2.79 4.17 11.34
CA ALA A 279 3.90 4.71 12.10
C ALA A 279 5.25 4.14 11.65
N ALA A 280 5.32 2.81 11.52
CA ALA A 280 6.55 2.12 11.14
C ALA A 280 7.06 2.53 9.75
N GLU A 281 6.16 2.69 8.76
CA GLU A 281 6.55 3.12 7.42
C GLU A 281 7.07 4.57 7.40
N PHE A 282 6.39 5.50 8.07
CA PHE A 282 6.82 6.90 8.10
C PHE A 282 8.12 7.10 8.88
N GLU A 283 8.33 6.35 9.95
CA GLU A 283 9.62 6.30 10.64
C GLU A 283 10.74 5.75 9.75
N ALA A 284 10.45 4.70 8.96
CA ALA A 284 11.43 4.16 8.01
C ALA A 284 11.75 5.15 6.90
N PHE A 285 10.76 5.85 6.35
CA PHE A 285 10.96 6.90 5.34
C PHE A 285 11.83 8.04 5.88
N ALA A 286 11.53 8.51 7.09
CA ALA A 286 12.30 9.57 7.71
C ALA A 286 13.76 9.16 7.93
N ARG A 287 14.00 7.97 8.50
CA ARG A 287 15.37 7.46 8.68
C ARG A 287 16.12 7.35 7.36
N ALA A 288 15.48 6.83 6.32
CA ALA A 288 16.10 6.71 5.00
C ALA A 288 16.46 8.08 4.41
N LEU A 289 15.56 9.06 4.54
CA LEU A 289 15.77 10.43 4.08
C LEU A 289 16.91 11.14 4.86
N GLU A 290 16.96 10.98 6.17
CA GLU A 290 17.97 11.60 7.05
C GLU A 290 19.37 11.00 6.84
N SER A 291 19.44 9.67 6.67
CA SER A 291 20.72 8.96 6.45
C SER A 291 21.16 8.94 4.99
N GLY A 292 20.29 9.32 4.06
CA GLY A 292 20.55 9.18 2.62
C GLY A 292 20.56 7.73 2.14
N ASP A 293 19.79 6.83 2.79
CA ASP A 293 19.77 5.38 2.50
C ASP A 293 19.08 5.07 1.15
N GLN A 294 19.84 5.26 0.07
CA GLN A 294 19.40 4.97 -1.30
C GLN A 294 19.24 3.45 -1.54
N GLU A 295 19.92 2.61 -0.76
CA GLU A 295 19.80 1.16 -0.90
C GLU A 295 18.44 0.67 -0.42
N LEU A 296 17.98 1.11 0.74
CA LEU A 296 16.63 0.82 1.22
C LEU A 296 15.59 1.33 0.23
N CYS A 297 15.70 2.58 -0.23
CA CYS A 297 14.78 3.15 -1.20
C CYS A 297 14.74 2.32 -2.49
N GLY A 298 15.88 1.93 -3.02
CA GLY A 298 15.99 1.11 -4.23
C GLY A 298 15.32 -0.26 -4.07
N ARG A 299 15.58 -0.98 -2.97
CA ARG A 299 14.92 -2.26 -2.68
C ARG A 299 13.40 -2.12 -2.58
N MET A 300 12.90 -1.06 -1.93
CA MET A 300 11.46 -0.82 -1.82
C MET A 300 10.85 -0.49 -3.19
N GLN A 301 11.51 0.31 -4.01
CA GLN A 301 11.09 0.61 -5.38
C GLN A 301 11.02 -0.65 -6.25
N ASP A 302 12.02 -1.53 -6.18
CA ASP A 302 12.02 -2.79 -6.93
C ASP A 302 10.85 -3.70 -6.49
N THR A 303 10.55 -3.75 -5.19
CA THR A 303 9.37 -4.47 -4.68
C THR A 303 8.06 -3.83 -5.18
N THR A 304 7.94 -2.51 -5.16
CA THR A 304 6.78 -1.77 -5.67
C THR A 304 6.56 -2.05 -7.17
N ILE A 305 7.62 -2.07 -7.98
CA ILE A 305 7.54 -2.44 -9.39
C ILE A 305 7.03 -3.86 -9.56
N ALA A 306 7.59 -4.84 -8.84
CA ALA A 306 7.16 -6.23 -8.91
C ALA A 306 5.69 -6.41 -8.52
N VAL A 307 5.24 -5.77 -7.43
CA VAL A 307 3.83 -5.75 -7.01
C VAL A 307 2.95 -5.16 -8.11
N SER A 308 3.34 -4.01 -8.68
CA SER A 308 2.57 -3.33 -9.72
C SER A 308 2.46 -4.17 -11.01
N ARG A 309 3.51 -4.94 -11.37
CA ARG A 309 3.48 -5.89 -12.49
C ARG A 309 2.46 -6.99 -12.24
N VAL A 310 2.50 -7.62 -11.07
CA VAL A 310 1.52 -8.64 -10.67
C VAL A 310 0.09 -8.11 -10.77
N LEU A 311 -0.20 -6.96 -10.16
CA LEU A 311 -1.53 -6.35 -10.18
C LEU A 311 -1.99 -6.00 -11.59
N THR A 312 -1.09 -5.47 -12.43
CA THR A 312 -1.40 -5.08 -13.82
C THR A 312 -1.73 -6.29 -14.68
N VAL A 313 -0.91 -7.36 -14.62
CA VAL A 313 -1.15 -8.59 -15.36
C VAL A 313 -2.43 -9.26 -14.88
N ALA A 314 -2.64 -9.37 -13.55
CA ALA A 314 -3.80 -10.00 -12.95
C ALA A 314 -5.11 -9.34 -13.41
N ARG A 315 -5.26 -8.02 -13.24
CA ARG A 315 -6.50 -7.32 -13.62
C ARG A 315 -6.78 -7.37 -15.12
N ARG A 316 -5.71 -7.23 -15.95
CA ARG A 316 -5.85 -7.29 -17.43
C ARG A 316 -6.30 -8.67 -17.90
N ASN A 317 -5.77 -9.75 -17.30
CA ASN A 317 -6.20 -11.12 -17.59
C ASN A 317 -7.67 -11.37 -17.21
N ALA A 318 -8.16 -10.71 -16.16
CA ALA A 318 -9.58 -10.74 -15.75
C ALA A 318 -10.47 -9.79 -16.57
N GLY A 319 -9.94 -9.12 -17.60
CA GLY A 319 -10.71 -8.20 -18.44
C GLY A 319 -10.95 -6.82 -17.83
N ILE A 320 -10.38 -6.52 -16.67
CA ILE A 320 -10.53 -5.22 -16.00
C ILE A 320 -9.57 -4.22 -16.65
N ARG A 321 -10.12 -3.11 -17.14
CA ARG A 321 -9.39 -2.04 -17.82
C ARG A 321 -9.56 -0.71 -17.10
N PHE A 322 -8.47 0.05 -17.05
CA PHE A 322 -8.45 1.40 -16.50
C PHE A 322 -8.15 2.43 -17.60
N PRO A 323 -8.48 3.71 -17.42
CA PRO A 323 -8.20 4.76 -18.43
C PRO A 323 -6.72 4.86 -18.84
N CYS A 324 -5.80 4.44 -17.99
CA CYS A 324 -4.36 4.44 -18.27
C CYS A 324 -3.87 3.25 -19.11
N ASP A 325 -4.73 2.35 -19.52
CA ASP A 325 -4.37 1.17 -20.33
C ASP A 325 -4.40 1.43 -21.85
N HIS A 326 -4.80 2.65 -22.25
CA HIS A 326 -4.94 3.08 -23.65
C HIS A 326 -3.77 3.93 -24.09
#